data_5ca4058cebe94d4b480f30ed1c04d908
#
_entry.id   5ca4058cebe94d4b480f30ed1c04d908
#
_cell.length_a   1.000
_cell.length_b   1.000
_cell.length_c   1.000
_cell.angle_alpha   90.00
_cell.angle_beta   90.00
_cell.angle_gamma   90.00
#
_symmetry.space_group_name_H-M   'P 1'
#
loop_
_entity.id
_entity.type
_entity.pdbx_description
1 polymer ?
#
loop_
_entity_poly.entity_id
_entity_poly.type
_entity_poly.pdbx_seq_one_letter_code
_entity_poly.pdbx_strand_id
1 'polypeptide(L)'
;MTNLDIPAVNKSKFVTFKCYKRGMRMNEVRRRLIPITSSQWGMVTTAQAKHAGVNRMTLTRLVQHELFSRMMQGVYRDEAVPTNRFDYIHAAWLALQPEQTAELRLTNNQFETAAWLYGFGDFVPEPYHFAVPWRQRTKHPDTVIHRKSYALGNVDIREGIPVTSVKQTFADLLGAGVDRSLIADALRSALGQRLISPREARNLLTGHSSLQGMLNAFETPDADHSTLPDRTQDTSR
;
A
#
# COMPACT_ATOMS: atom_id res chain seq x y z
N MET A 1 -74.43 -25.44 -6.65
CA MET A 1 -73.02 -25.84 -6.29
C MET A 1 -72.08 -24.99 -7.18
N THR A 2 -71.64 -23.87 -6.66
CA THR A 2 -70.82 -22.90 -7.37
C THR A 2 -69.39 -23.07 -6.87
N ASN A 3 -68.51 -23.54 -7.78
CA ASN A 3 -67.08 -23.61 -7.54
C ASN A 3 -66.49 -22.19 -7.51
N LEU A 4 -65.91 -21.79 -6.39
CA LEU A 4 -65.11 -20.59 -6.30
C LEU A 4 -63.69 -20.96 -6.76
N ASP A 5 -63.30 -20.39 -7.94
CA ASP A 5 -61.94 -20.43 -8.41
C ASP A 5 -61.06 -19.48 -7.53
N ILE A 6 -60.11 -20.10 -6.80
CA ILE A 6 -59.10 -19.35 -6.07
C ILE A 6 -57.98 -19.00 -7.06
N PRO A 7 -57.67 -17.70 -7.29
CA PRO A 7 -56.61 -17.33 -8.21
C PRO A 7 -55.24 -17.78 -7.69
N ALA A 8 -54.45 -18.39 -8.58
CA ALA A 8 -53.10 -18.84 -8.31
C ALA A 8 -52.23 -17.70 -7.79
N VAL A 9 -51.73 -17.81 -6.56
CA VAL A 9 -50.79 -16.85 -5.96
C VAL A 9 -49.50 -16.87 -6.73
N ASN A 10 -49.21 -15.75 -7.34
CA ASN A 10 -48.03 -15.54 -8.20
C ASN A 10 -46.71 -15.73 -7.41
N LYS A 11 -46.06 -16.87 -7.62
CA LYS A 11 -44.81 -17.26 -6.95
C LYS A 11 -43.69 -16.22 -7.16
N SER A 12 -43.74 -15.40 -8.22
CA SER A 12 -42.74 -14.35 -8.50
C SER A 12 -42.71 -13.24 -7.46
N LYS A 13 -43.87 -12.87 -6.87
CA LYS A 13 -43.94 -11.83 -5.83
C LYS A 13 -43.27 -12.28 -4.51
N PHE A 14 -43.29 -13.56 -4.21
CA PHE A 14 -42.64 -14.10 -2.99
C PHE A 14 -41.13 -14.11 -3.10
N VAL A 15 -40.59 -14.39 -4.28
CA VAL A 15 -39.14 -14.38 -4.52
C VAL A 15 -38.61 -12.96 -4.42
N THR A 16 -39.28 -12.00 -5.04
CA THR A 16 -38.88 -10.56 -5.02
C THR A 16 -38.90 -10.00 -3.60
N PHE A 17 -39.93 -10.33 -2.80
CA PHE A 17 -40.04 -9.86 -1.42
C PHE A 17 -38.99 -10.45 -0.48
N LYS A 18 -38.60 -11.72 -0.72
CA LYS A 18 -37.54 -12.39 0.04
C LYS A 18 -36.14 -11.85 -0.29
N CYS A 19 -35.89 -11.53 -1.56
CA CYS A 19 -34.66 -10.83 -2.01
C CYS A 19 -34.57 -9.41 -1.44
N TYR A 20 -35.67 -8.64 -1.47
CA TYR A 20 -35.72 -7.29 -0.93
C TYR A 20 -35.44 -7.24 0.58
N LYS A 21 -36.08 -8.11 1.39
CA LYS A 21 -35.80 -8.20 2.84
C LYS A 21 -34.36 -8.69 3.13
N ARG A 22 -33.76 -9.50 2.25
CA ARG A 22 -32.40 -10.00 2.41
C ARG A 22 -31.38 -8.90 2.11
N GLY A 23 -31.61 -8.09 1.06
CA GLY A 23 -30.79 -6.93 0.73
C GLY A 23 -30.83 -5.86 1.82
N MET A 24 -31.99 -5.57 2.40
CA MET A 24 -32.10 -4.65 3.54
C MET A 24 -31.29 -5.11 4.76
N ARG A 25 -31.30 -6.42 5.07
CA ARG A 25 -30.47 -6.96 6.16
C ARG A 25 -28.98 -6.85 5.88
N MET A 26 -28.55 -7.04 4.63
CA MET A 26 -27.13 -6.93 4.26
C MET A 26 -26.65 -5.48 4.34
N ASN A 27 -27.47 -4.52 3.92
CA ASN A 27 -27.16 -3.11 4.08
C ASN A 27 -27.07 -2.69 5.55
N GLU A 28 -27.90 -3.24 6.42
CA GLU A 28 -27.80 -3.02 7.86
C GLU A 28 -26.49 -3.57 8.44
N VAL A 29 -26.09 -4.78 8.02
CA VAL A 29 -24.79 -5.35 8.40
C VAL A 29 -23.63 -4.50 7.91
N ARG A 30 -23.71 -4.03 6.64
CA ARG A 30 -22.70 -3.14 6.08
C ARG A 30 -22.57 -1.86 6.91
N ARG A 31 -23.68 -1.23 7.33
CA ARG A 31 -23.65 -0.04 8.18
C ARG A 31 -22.90 -0.23 9.49
N ARG A 32 -22.89 -1.43 10.09
CA ARG A 32 -22.11 -1.75 11.29
C ARG A 32 -20.60 -1.74 11.04
N LEU A 33 -20.19 -1.98 9.80
CA LEU A 33 -18.78 -1.99 9.41
C LEU A 33 -18.27 -0.61 8.98
N ILE A 34 -19.15 0.32 8.62
CA ILE A 34 -18.77 1.68 8.17
C ILE A 34 -17.79 2.38 9.12
N PRO A 35 -17.97 2.39 10.46
CA PRO A 35 -17.02 3.07 11.34
C PRO A 35 -15.59 2.52 11.23
N ILE A 36 -15.44 1.25 10.88
CA ILE A 36 -14.15 0.60 10.68
C ILE A 36 -13.65 0.86 9.27
N THR A 37 -14.47 0.58 8.26
CA THR A 37 -14.06 0.69 6.85
C THR A 37 -13.74 2.13 6.45
N SER A 38 -14.46 3.13 6.99
CA SER A 38 -14.19 4.54 6.72
C SER A 38 -12.83 5.02 7.23
N SER A 39 -12.27 4.38 8.25
CA SER A 39 -10.94 4.70 8.80
C SER A 39 -9.81 3.85 8.24
N GLN A 40 -10.12 2.85 7.40
CA GLN A 40 -9.18 1.84 6.90
C GLN A 40 -9.33 1.58 5.40
N TRP A 41 -9.37 2.63 4.57
CA TRP A 41 -9.43 2.53 3.09
C TRP A 41 -10.57 1.64 2.55
N GLY A 42 -11.69 1.60 3.26
CA GLY A 42 -12.81 0.72 2.94
C GLY A 42 -12.62 -0.72 3.42
N MET A 43 -11.58 -1.05 4.15
CA MET A 43 -11.24 -2.42 4.51
C MET A 43 -11.61 -2.77 5.95
N VAL A 44 -11.80 -4.07 6.19
CA VAL A 44 -12.06 -4.63 7.52
C VAL A 44 -11.46 -6.02 7.60
N THR A 45 -10.84 -6.34 8.75
CA THR A 45 -10.39 -7.70 9.02
C THR A 45 -11.52 -8.57 9.59
N THR A 46 -11.38 -9.90 9.46
CA THR A 46 -12.33 -10.86 10.08
C THR A 46 -12.46 -10.65 11.59
N ALA A 47 -11.35 -10.31 12.27
CA ALA A 47 -11.34 -10.05 13.71
C ALA A 47 -12.12 -8.78 14.06
N GLN A 48 -11.88 -7.68 13.36
CA GLN A 48 -12.61 -6.43 13.54
C GLN A 48 -14.10 -6.59 13.25
N ALA A 49 -14.45 -7.28 12.18
CA ALA A 49 -15.85 -7.59 11.86
C ALA A 49 -16.53 -8.41 12.97
N LYS A 50 -15.82 -9.40 13.54
CA LYS A 50 -16.31 -10.19 14.66
C LYS A 50 -16.60 -9.31 15.89
N HIS A 51 -15.69 -8.37 16.22
CA HIS A 51 -15.90 -7.41 17.32
C HIS A 51 -17.10 -6.48 17.04
N ALA A 52 -17.38 -6.15 15.79
CA ALA A 52 -18.56 -5.39 15.37
C ALA A 52 -19.85 -6.27 15.30
N GLY A 53 -19.80 -7.51 15.76
CA GLY A 53 -20.93 -8.45 15.75
C GLY A 53 -21.20 -9.07 14.37
N VAL A 54 -20.27 -8.99 13.43
CA VAL A 54 -20.37 -9.56 12.08
C VAL A 54 -19.48 -10.79 11.97
N ASN A 55 -20.09 -11.97 11.95
CA ASN A 55 -19.36 -13.22 11.87
C ASN A 55 -18.86 -13.51 10.43
N ARG A 56 -17.94 -14.48 10.30
CA ARG A 56 -17.33 -14.87 9.02
C ARG A 56 -18.35 -15.30 7.96
N MET A 57 -19.41 -16.01 8.36
CA MET A 57 -20.47 -16.44 7.43
C MET A 57 -21.20 -15.22 6.85
N THR A 58 -21.43 -14.21 7.68
CA THR A 58 -22.06 -12.96 7.25
C THR A 58 -21.16 -12.17 6.30
N LEU A 59 -19.85 -12.10 6.55
CA LEU A 59 -18.87 -11.55 5.60
C LEU A 59 -18.90 -12.27 4.25
N THR A 60 -18.93 -13.62 4.26
CA THR A 60 -19.06 -14.39 3.02
C THR A 60 -20.35 -14.04 2.25
N ARG A 61 -21.46 -13.80 2.97
CA ARG A 61 -22.70 -13.35 2.33
C ARG A 61 -22.62 -11.94 1.76
N LEU A 62 -21.89 -11.01 2.43
CA LEU A 62 -21.64 -9.68 1.88
C LEU A 62 -20.86 -9.77 0.55
N VAL A 63 -19.89 -10.67 0.46
CA VAL A 63 -19.16 -10.94 -0.79
C VAL A 63 -20.07 -11.55 -1.85
N GLN A 64 -20.90 -12.54 -1.50
CA GLN A 64 -21.88 -13.14 -2.43
C GLN A 64 -22.92 -12.15 -2.97
N HIS A 65 -23.17 -11.06 -2.25
CA HIS A 65 -24.06 -9.96 -2.64
C HIS A 65 -23.32 -8.78 -3.28
N GLU A 66 -22.04 -8.95 -3.61
CA GLU A 66 -21.20 -7.93 -4.27
C GLU A 66 -21.14 -6.60 -3.49
N LEU A 67 -21.39 -6.63 -2.18
CA LEU A 67 -21.23 -5.47 -1.30
C LEU A 67 -19.81 -5.35 -0.76
N PHE A 68 -19.09 -6.48 -0.70
CA PHE A 68 -17.69 -6.57 -0.31
C PHE A 68 -16.93 -7.50 -1.26
N SER A 69 -15.66 -7.23 -1.47
CA SER A 69 -14.70 -8.18 -2.05
C SER A 69 -13.75 -8.71 -0.99
N ARG A 70 -13.19 -9.88 -1.26
CA ARG A 70 -12.14 -10.45 -0.43
C ARG A 70 -10.80 -10.09 -1.03
N MET A 71 -10.07 -9.15 -0.41
CA MET A 71 -8.75 -8.71 -0.87
C MET A 71 -7.70 -9.80 -0.66
N MET A 72 -7.71 -10.42 0.52
CA MET A 72 -6.84 -11.55 0.86
C MET A 72 -7.43 -12.35 2.02
N GLN A 73 -6.72 -13.37 2.50
CA GLN A 73 -7.21 -14.17 3.61
C GLN A 73 -7.41 -13.31 4.87
N GLY A 74 -8.67 -13.18 5.29
CA GLY A 74 -9.03 -12.45 6.50
C GLY A 74 -9.24 -10.96 6.32
N VAL A 75 -9.09 -10.38 5.12
CA VAL A 75 -9.32 -8.97 4.83
C VAL A 75 -10.35 -8.82 3.73
N TYR A 76 -11.33 -7.96 3.98
CA TYR A 76 -12.46 -7.67 3.10
C TYR A 76 -12.55 -6.17 2.84
N ARG A 77 -12.95 -5.78 1.65
CA ARG A 77 -13.10 -4.38 1.23
C ARG A 77 -14.54 -4.10 0.82
N ASP A 78 -15.08 -2.97 1.22
CA ASP A 78 -16.38 -2.46 0.80
C ASP A 78 -16.30 -1.96 -0.65
N GLU A 79 -17.12 -2.51 -1.54
CA GLU A 79 -17.14 -2.19 -2.98
C GLU A 79 -17.62 -0.77 -3.29
N ALA A 80 -18.24 -0.07 -2.33
CA ALA A 80 -18.60 1.34 -2.53
C ALA A 80 -17.42 2.29 -2.35
N VAL A 81 -16.27 1.82 -1.87
CA VAL A 81 -15.07 2.64 -1.73
C VAL A 81 -14.25 2.52 -3.01
N PRO A 82 -13.84 3.63 -3.67
CA PRO A 82 -12.99 3.57 -4.85
C PRO A 82 -11.68 2.82 -4.60
N THR A 83 -11.22 2.07 -5.59
CA THR A 83 -9.92 1.40 -5.55
C THR A 83 -8.77 2.39 -5.76
N ASN A 84 -7.63 2.10 -5.14
CA ASN A 84 -6.38 2.79 -5.39
C ASN A 84 -5.21 1.80 -5.55
N ARG A 85 -4.07 2.29 -6.03
CA ARG A 85 -2.88 1.45 -6.28
C ARG A 85 -2.28 0.86 -5.00
N PHE A 86 -2.65 1.36 -3.82
CA PHE A 86 -2.11 0.92 -2.53
C PHE A 86 -3.01 -0.09 -1.82
N ASP A 87 -4.18 -0.42 -2.39
CA ASP A 87 -5.17 -1.28 -1.74
C ASP A 87 -4.57 -2.63 -1.32
N TYR A 88 -3.71 -3.21 -2.16
CA TYR A 88 -3.13 -4.52 -1.86
C TYR A 88 -2.16 -4.45 -0.67
N ILE A 89 -1.31 -3.43 -0.60
CA ILE A 89 -0.39 -3.25 0.53
C ILE A 89 -1.13 -2.89 1.82
N HIS A 90 -2.22 -2.10 1.74
CA HIS A 90 -3.11 -1.84 2.87
C HIS A 90 -3.71 -3.13 3.41
N ALA A 91 -4.22 -3.99 2.52
CA ALA A 91 -4.77 -5.28 2.89
C ALA A 91 -3.71 -6.20 3.52
N ALA A 92 -2.49 -6.26 2.94
CA ALA A 92 -1.39 -7.05 3.47
C ALA A 92 -0.97 -6.56 4.86
N TRP A 93 -0.87 -5.24 5.05
CA TRP A 93 -0.57 -4.65 6.34
C TRP A 93 -1.65 -4.99 7.40
N LEU A 94 -2.93 -4.87 7.05
CA LEU A 94 -4.04 -5.24 7.94
C LEU A 94 -4.03 -6.74 8.29
N ALA A 95 -3.69 -7.61 7.34
CA ALA A 95 -3.60 -9.05 7.58
C ALA A 95 -2.50 -9.44 8.56
N LEU A 96 -1.47 -8.60 8.72
CA LEU A 96 -0.36 -8.80 9.63
C LEU A 96 -0.62 -8.26 11.04
N GLN A 97 -1.69 -7.47 11.24
CA GLN A 97 -2.03 -6.94 12.56
C GLN A 97 -2.54 -8.05 13.48
N PRO A 98 -2.10 -8.08 14.75
CA PRO A 98 -2.62 -9.05 15.72
C PRO A 98 -4.12 -8.83 15.98
N GLU A 99 -4.86 -9.91 16.15
CA GLU A 99 -6.33 -9.88 16.36
C GLU A 99 -6.77 -9.11 17.62
N GLN A 100 -5.88 -8.85 18.55
CA GLN A 100 -6.25 -8.46 19.93
C GLN A 100 -5.71 -7.11 20.40
N THR A 101 -5.07 -6.32 19.55
CA THR A 101 -4.51 -5.04 20.00
C THR A 101 -5.21 -3.86 19.36
N ALA A 102 -5.85 -3.02 20.21
CA ALA A 102 -6.29 -1.67 19.84
C ALA A 102 -5.11 -0.74 19.51
N GLU A 103 -3.89 -1.11 19.88
CA GLU A 103 -2.67 -0.40 19.54
C GLU A 103 -2.16 -0.92 18.19
N LEU A 104 -2.08 -0.02 17.22
CA LEU A 104 -1.40 -0.22 15.95
C LEU A 104 0.05 -0.62 16.25
N ARG A 105 0.34 -1.92 16.28
CA ARG A 105 1.70 -2.40 16.40
C ARG A 105 2.42 -2.07 15.10
N LEU A 106 3.59 -1.45 15.23
CA LEU A 106 4.40 -0.99 14.12
C LEU A 106 4.90 -2.19 13.30
N THR A 107 4.05 -2.65 12.38
CA THR A 107 4.48 -3.45 11.24
C THR A 107 4.93 -2.45 10.19
N ASN A 108 6.23 -2.41 9.90
CA ASN A 108 6.79 -1.41 9.01
C ASN A 108 7.04 -2.02 7.63
N ASN A 109 6.72 -1.28 6.59
CA ASN A 109 7.17 -1.59 5.24
C ASN A 109 8.65 -1.23 5.11
N GLN A 110 9.43 -2.08 4.45
CA GLN A 110 10.87 -1.91 4.30
C GLN A 110 11.37 -2.26 2.90
N PHE A 111 12.66 -2.01 2.62
CA PHE A 111 13.34 -2.29 1.35
C PHE A 111 12.61 -1.67 0.14
N GLU A 112 12.46 -2.44 -0.94
CA GLU A 112 11.81 -2.05 -2.17
C GLU A 112 10.36 -1.60 -1.96
N THR A 113 9.65 -2.20 -1.01
CA THR A 113 8.28 -1.80 -0.66
C THR A 113 8.23 -0.39 -0.08
N ALA A 114 9.19 -0.03 0.78
CA ALA A 114 9.29 1.32 1.30
C ALA A 114 9.68 2.31 0.20
N ALA A 115 10.65 1.97 -0.65
CA ALA A 115 11.06 2.81 -1.78
C ALA A 115 9.89 3.09 -2.74
N TRP A 116 9.08 2.06 -3.05
CA TRP A 116 7.88 2.20 -3.86
C TRP A 116 6.83 3.12 -3.21
N LEU A 117 6.61 3.01 -1.89
CA LEU A 117 5.68 3.87 -1.15
C LEU A 117 6.12 5.34 -1.16
N TYR A 118 7.42 5.61 -1.18
CA TYR A 118 7.96 6.95 -1.35
C TYR A 118 7.93 7.44 -2.81
N GLY A 119 7.70 6.54 -3.77
CA GLY A 119 7.81 6.84 -5.19
C GLY A 119 9.25 7.05 -5.65
N PHE A 120 10.20 6.32 -5.07
CA PHE A 120 11.61 6.38 -5.47
C PHE A 120 11.87 5.42 -6.63
N GLY A 121 12.44 5.93 -7.73
CA GLY A 121 12.86 5.09 -8.85
C GLY A 121 11.78 4.13 -9.37
N ASP A 122 12.23 3.06 -10.02
CA ASP A 122 11.37 2.06 -10.66
C ASP A 122 11.24 0.77 -9.82
N PHE A 123 11.15 0.90 -8.50
CA PHE A 123 10.96 -0.26 -7.65
C PHE A 123 9.59 -0.90 -7.87
N VAL A 124 9.59 -2.23 -7.99
CA VAL A 124 8.38 -3.06 -8.01
C VAL A 124 8.24 -3.69 -6.62
N PRO A 125 7.13 -3.46 -5.90
CA PRO A 125 6.97 -3.93 -4.53
C PRO A 125 6.52 -5.41 -4.45
N GLU A 126 7.02 -6.26 -5.30
CA GLU A 126 6.71 -7.70 -5.34
C GLU A 126 7.98 -8.53 -5.20
N PRO A 127 8.09 -9.28 -4.09
CA PRO A 127 7.13 -9.40 -2.98
C PRO A 127 7.11 -8.17 -2.04
N TYR A 128 5.98 -7.97 -1.33
CA TYR A 128 5.90 -6.93 -0.30
C TYR A 128 6.70 -7.30 0.93
N HIS A 129 7.59 -6.44 1.36
CA HIS A 129 8.48 -6.64 2.49
C HIS A 129 7.97 -5.92 3.74
N PHE A 130 7.73 -6.66 4.81
CA PHE A 130 7.30 -6.13 6.10
C PHE A 130 8.27 -6.50 7.21
N ALA A 131 8.54 -5.56 8.11
CA ALA A 131 9.27 -5.80 9.34
C ALA A 131 8.30 -5.91 10.52
N VAL A 132 8.45 -6.96 11.31
CA VAL A 132 7.72 -7.15 12.56
C VAL A 132 8.70 -7.51 13.68
N PRO A 133 8.52 -6.98 14.92
CA PRO A 133 9.42 -7.27 16.02
C PRO A 133 9.24 -8.67 16.64
N TRP A 134 8.16 -9.37 16.28
CA TRP A 134 7.84 -10.71 16.76
C TRP A 134 8.00 -11.77 15.67
N ARG A 135 7.93 -13.04 16.06
CA ARG A 135 7.92 -14.15 15.09
C ARG A 135 6.52 -14.27 14.47
N GLN A 136 6.42 -14.02 13.19
CA GLN A 136 5.19 -14.18 12.42
C GLN A 136 5.45 -14.96 11.14
N ARG A 137 4.45 -15.71 10.68
CA ARG A 137 4.44 -16.39 9.39
C ARG A 137 3.27 -15.86 8.56
N THR A 138 3.46 -15.82 7.27
CA THR A 138 2.40 -15.50 6.31
C THR A 138 2.18 -16.70 5.38
N LYS A 139 0.95 -16.84 4.89
CA LYS A 139 0.59 -17.79 3.83
C LYS A 139 0.45 -17.07 2.48
N HIS A 140 0.68 -15.77 2.44
CA HIS A 140 0.61 -14.96 1.22
C HIS A 140 1.94 -15.08 0.48
N PRO A 141 1.94 -15.61 -0.78
CA PRO A 141 3.17 -15.81 -1.54
C PRO A 141 3.91 -14.49 -1.81
N ASP A 142 3.15 -13.43 -2.01
CA ASP A 142 3.66 -12.10 -2.38
C ASP A 142 4.04 -11.25 -1.15
N THR A 143 4.27 -11.89 0.00
CA THR A 143 4.60 -11.19 1.25
C THR A 143 5.77 -11.86 1.94
N VAL A 144 6.82 -11.08 2.19
CA VAL A 144 8.01 -11.49 2.97
C VAL A 144 8.01 -10.78 4.30
N ILE A 145 8.17 -11.54 5.38
CA ILE A 145 8.21 -11.01 6.73
C ILE A 145 9.62 -11.13 7.29
N HIS A 146 10.17 -9.98 7.69
CA HIS A 146 11.45 -9.88 8.36
C HIS A 146 11.23 -9.68 9.87
N ARG A 147 11.93 -10.45 10.69
CA ARG A 147 11.93 -10.21 12.14
C ARG A 147 12.91 -9.08 12.45
N LYS A 148 12.42 -7.85 12.46
CA LYS A 148 13.24 -6.66 12.72
C LYS A 148 12.40 -5.62 13.45
N SER A 149 13.02 -4.86 14.33
CA SER A 149 12.41 -3.72 15.04
C SER A 149 13.19 -2.47 14.67
N TYR A 150 12.46 -1.38 14.45
CA TYR A 150 13.04 -0.07 14.18
C TYR A 150 12.72 0.89 15.33
N ALA A 151 13.65 1.79 15.63
CA ALA A 151 13.39 2.90 16.54
C ALA A 151 12.33 3.83 15.92
N LEU A 152 11.51 4.49 16.74
CA LEU A 152 10.44 5.40 16.27
C LEU A 152 10.97 6.49 15.33
N GLY A 153 12.18 7.02 15.56
CA GLY A 153 12.81 8.01 14.69
C GLY A 153 13.22 7.48 13.30
N ASN A 154 13.15 6.16 13.07
CA ASN A 154 13.43 5.52 11.80
C ASN A 154 12.15 5.04 11.08
N VAL A 155 10.99 5.53 11.53
CA VAL A 155 9.67 5.17 10.97
C VAL A 155 8.90 6.42 10.66
N ASP A 156 8.36 6.48 9.45
CA ASP A 156 7.44 7.50 8.95
C ASP A 156 6.07 6.89 8.69
N ILE A 157 5.08 7.72 8.35
CA ILE A 157 3.79 7.28 7.85
C ILE A 157 3.66 7.68 6.39
N ARG A 158 3.38 6.71 5.52
CA ARG A 158 3.06 6.93 4.11
C ARG A 158 1.79 6.18 3.75
N GLU A 159 0.88 6.85 3.01
CA GLU A 159 -0.42 6.29 2.64
C GLU A 159 -1.20 5.72 3.84
N GLY A 160 -0.98 6.29 5.03
CA GLY A 160 -1.64 5.88 6.28
C GLY A 160 -1.06 4.62 6.95
N ILE A 161 0.04 4.05 6.45
CA ILE A 161 0.73 2.89 7.03
C ILE A 161 2.16 3.24 7.43
N PRO A 162 2.71 2.57 8.47
CA PRO A 162 4.10 2.75 8.87
C PRO A 162 5.07 2.25 7.79
N VAL A 163 6.11 3.03 7.55
CA VAL A 163 7.18 2.74 6.59
C VAL A 163 8.51 3.12 7.22
N THR A 164 9.60 2.44 6.87
CA THR A 164 10.93 2.89 7.27
C THR A 164 11.20 4.30 6.75
N SER A 165 11.81 5.16 7.57
CA SER A 165 12.18 6.51 7.14
C SER A 165 13.07 6.48 5.91
N VAL A 166 13.14 7.57 5.16
CA VAL A 166 13.95 7.65 3.93
C VAL A 166 15.38 7.17 4.16
N LYS A 167 16.03 7.65 5.22
CA LYS A 167 17.40 7.24 5.58
C LYS A 167 17.50 5.76 5.89
N GLN A 168 16.55 5.23 6.66
CA GLN A 168 16.52 3.83 7.02
C GLN A 168 16.23 2.95 5.79
N THR A 169 15.36 3.38 4.90
CA THR A 169 15.07 2.69 3.63
C THR A 169 16.32 2.53 2.79
N PHE A 170 17.10 3.60 2.60
CA PHE A 170 18.38 3.51 1.87
C PHE A 170 19.41 2.62 2.58
N ALA A 171 19.52 2.72 3.91
CA ALA A 171 20.40 1.84 4.68
C ALA A 171 20.03 0.37 4.52
N ASP A 172 18.73 0.06 4.51
CA ASP A 172 18.23 -1.30 4.33
C ASP A 172 18.48 -1.81 2.89
N LEU A 173 18.24 -0.99 1.85
CA LEU A 173 18.51 -1.34 0.45
C LEU A 173 20.00 -1.62 0.20
N LEU A 174 20.88 -0.77 0.74
CA LEU A 174 22.31 -0.95 0.66
C LEU A 174 22.76 -2.25 1.37
N GLY A 175 22.20 -2.51 2.55
CA GLY A 175 22.49 -3.73 3.33
C GLY A 175 21.96 -5.02 2.70
N ALA A 176 20.88 -4.93 1.93
CA ALA A 176 20.28 -6.07 1.20
C ALA A 176 21.01 -6.41 -0.11
N GLY A 177 21.95 -5.59 -0.55
CA GLY A 177 22.69 -5.81 -1.80
C GLY A 177 21.84 -5.60 -3.06
N VAL A 178 20.84 -4.76 -2.97
CA VAL A 178 20.01 -4.34 -4.12
C VAL A 178 20.91 -3.70 -5.20
N ASP A 179 20.50 -3.80 -6.45
CA ASP A 179 21.25 -3.25 -7.57
C ASP A 179 21.57 -1.76 -7.36
N ARG A 180 22.83 -1.41 -7.56
CA ARG A 180 23.33 -0.06 -7.28
C ARG A 180 22.76 1.00 -8.21
N SER A 181 22.41 0.64 -9.45
CA SER A 181 21.77 1.55 -10.38
C SER A 181 20.37 1.94 -9.90
N LEU A 182 19.58 0.98 -9.43
CA LEU A 182 18.27 1.24 -8.83
C LEU A 182 18.38 2.12 -7.57
N ILE A 183 19.37 1.87 -6.72
CA ILE A 183 19.62 2.69 -5.53
C ILE A 183 20.01 4.12 -5.92
N ALA A 184 20.86 4.30 -6.96
CA ALA A 184 21.24 5.61 -7.45
C ALA A 184 20.05 6.38 -8.01
N ASP A 185 19.18 5.73 -8.79
CA ASP A 185 17.97 6.33 -9.34
C ASP A 185 16.99 6.73 -8.24
N ALA A 186 16.80 5.84 -7.25
CA ALA A 186 15.99 6.14 -6.08
C ALA A 186 16.52 7.33 -5.28
N LEU A 187 17.83 7.40 -5.09
CA LEU A 187 18.45 8.48 -4.34
C LEU A 187 18.33 9.83 -5.08
N ARG A 188 18.46 9.80 -6.41
CA ARG A 188 18.21 10.96 -7.29
C ARG A 188 16.76 11.45 -7.17
N SER A 189 15.80 10.51 -7.20
CA SER A 189 14.38 10.80 -6.99
C SER A 189 14.12 11.41 -5.63
N ALA A 190 14.70 10.85 -4.55
CA ALA A 190 14.56 11.35 -3.19
C ALA A 190 15.13 12.76 -2.99
N LEU A 191 16.27 13.05 -3.62
CA LEU A 191 16.89 14.40 -3.65
C LEU A 191 16.01 15.39 -4.41
N GLY A 192 15.51 15.02 -5.58
CA GLY A 192 14.59 15.84 -6.39
C GLY A 192 13.29 16.16 -5.64
N GLN A 193 12.75 15.22 -4.91
CA GLN A 193 11.58 15.39 -4.05
C GLN A 193 11.88 16.12 -2.72
N ARG A 194 13.14 16.46 -2.44
CA ARG A 194 13.61 17.08 -1.20
C ARG A 194 13.29 16.26 0.07
N LEU A 195 13.20 14.96 -0.05
CA LEU A 195 12.95 14.04 1.07
C LEU A 195 14.25 13.67 1.82
N ILE A 196 15.39 13.93 1.19
CA ILE A 196 16.72 13.81 1.78
C ILE A 196 17.59 14.98 1.29
N SER A 197 18.43 15.50 2.15
CA SER A 197 19.39 16.55 1.77
C SER A 197 20.64 15.96 1.09
N PRO A 198 21.37 16.74 0.25
CA PRO A 198 22.63 16.29 -0.34
C PRO A 198 23.67 15.85 0.70
N ARG A 199 23.68 16.50 1.87
CA ARG A 199 24.58 16.15 2.98
C ARG A 199 24.24 14.78 3.55
N GLU A 200 22.95 14.51 3.76
CA GLU A 200 22.48 13.23 4.27
C GLU A 200 22.71 12.11 3.27
N ALA A 201 22.49 12.35 1.97
CA ALA A 201 22.78 11.40 0.91
C ALA A 201 24.27 11.02 0.89
N ARG A 202 25.18 12.00 0.96
CA ARG A 202 26.62 11.74 1.06
C ARG A 202 26.99 10.91 2.29
N ASN A 203 26.38 11.20 3.44
CA ASN A 203 26.62 10.44 4.67
C ASN A 203 26.16 8.98 4.54
N LEU A 204 25.02 8.72 3.93
CA LEU A 204 24.51 7.36 3.66
C LEU A 204 25.45 6.55 2.76
N LEU A 205 26.10 7.23 1.81
CA LEU A 205 27.00 6.58 0.86
C LEU A 205 28.44 6.47 1.36
N THR A 206 28.73 6.82 2.62
CA THR A 206 30.05 6.63 3.19
C THR A 206 30.41 5.14 3.15
N GLY A 207 31.52 4.79 2.48
CA GLY A 207 31.91 3.41 2.22
C GLY A 207 31.37 2.78 0.93
N HIS A 208 30.54 3.51 0.16
CA HIS A 208 29.98 3.07 -1.13
C HIS A 208 30.49 3.95 -2.30
N SER A 209 31.81 3.92 -2.56
CA SER A 209 32.49 4.82 -3.53
C SER A 209 31.90 4.82 -4.93
N SER A 210 31.41 3.68 -5.42
CA SER A 210 30.77 3.57 -6.74
C SER A 210 29.45 4.37 -6.84
N LEU A 211 28.64 4.39 -5.77
CA LEU A 211 27.40 5.16 -5.71
C LEU A 211 27.69 6.65 -5.52
N GLN A 212 28.75 6.98 -4.77
CA GLN A 212 29.21 8.39 -4.65
C GLN A 212 29.61 8.95 -6.01
N GLY A 213 30.33 8.18 -6.83
CA GLY A 213 30.70 8.57 -8.19
C GLY A 213 29.47 8.83 -9.08
N MET A 214 28.44 7.98 -8.98
CA MET A 214 27.17 8.16 -9.70
C MET A 214 26.45 9.44 -9.27
N LEU A 215 26.43 9.78 -7.98
CA LEU A 215 25.82 11.02 -7.48
C LEU A 215 26.57 12.27 -7.97
N ASN A 216 27.89 12.27 -7.87
CA ASN A 216 28.71 13.40 -8.29
C ASN A 216 28.55 13.70 -9.78
N ALA A 217 28.38 12.69 -10.62
CA ALA A 217 28.12 12.85 -12.05
C ALA A 217 26.79 13.57 -12.36
N PHE A 218 25.84 13.61 -11.42
CA PHE A 218 24.57 14.31 -11.57
C PHE A 218 24.54 15.71 -10.89
N GLU A 219 25.50 15.98 -9.99
CA GLU A 219 25.64 17.30 -9.35
C GLU A 219 26.44 18.29 -10.22
N THR A 220 27.12 17.82 -11.27
CA THR A 220 27.73 18.69 -12.26
C THR A 220 26.67 19.12 -13.27
N PRO A 221 26.13 20.36 -13.23
CA PRO A 221 25.37 20.89 -14.35
C PRO A 221 26.26 20.87 -15.58
N ASP A 222 25.73 20.54 -16.75
CA ASP A 222 26.40 20.69 -18.06
C ASP A 222 27.02 22.07 -18.17
N ALA A 223 28.27 22.19 -17.78
CA ALA A 223 29.11 23.34 -18.04
C ALA A 223 29.86 23.09 -19.33
N ASP A 224 29.13 22.88 -20.44
CA ASP A 224 29.76 23.03 -21.76
C ASP A 224 28.73 23.15 -22.91
N HIS A 225 27.93 24.23 -22.90
CA HIS A 225 27.27 24.70 -24.12
C HIS A 225 27.41 26.20 -24.27
N SER A 226 28.63 26.76 -24.01
CA SER A 226 28.93 28.14 -24.30
C SER A 226 30.29 28.30 -24.99
N THR A 227 30.50 27.61 -26.11
CA THR A 227 31.50 27.98 -27.10
C THR A 227 30.93 27.73 -28.49
N LEU A 228 29.95 28.55 -28.87
CA LEU A 228 29.74 28.87 -30.29
C LEU A 228 30.82 29.83 -30.67
N PRO A 229 31.68 29.52 -31.67
CA PRO A 229 32.62 30.52 -32.23
C PRO A 229 31.81 31.61 -32.92
N ASP A 230 32.02 32.83 -32.47
CA ASP A 230 31.54 34.07 -33.08
C ASP A 230 32.02 34.12 -34.54
N ARG A 231 31.08 33.96 -35.49
CA ARG A 231 31.28 34.21 -36.90
C ARG A 231 30.73 35.58 -37.21
N THR A 232 31.44 36.61 -36.78
CA THR A 232 31.29 37.94 -37.34
C THR A 232 32.59 38.43 -37.91
N GLN A 233 32.43 38.90 -39.13
CA GLN A 233 33.34 39.76 -39.92
C GLN A 233 34.31 39.05 -40.88
N ASP A 234 33.89 38.97 -42.11
CA ASP A 234 34.67 39.60 -43.18
C ASP A 234 33.74 40.10 -44.30
N THR A 235 33.43 41.39 -44.26
CA THR A 235 32.95 42.16 -45.38
C THR A 235 34.10 43.16 -45.75
N SER A 236 34.82 42.87 -46.83
CA SER A 236 35.48 43.94 -47.63
C SER A 236 36.19 43.34 -48.83
N ARG A 237 35.64 43.40 -49.99
CA ARG A 237 36.06 43.99 -51.28
C ARG A 237 35.33 43.38 -52.44
#